data_e0b2152790612d6e722c142ffecc983c
#
_entry.id   e0b2152790612d6e722c142ffecc983c
#
_cell.length_a   1.000
_cell.length_b   1.000
_cell.length_c   1.000
_cell.angle_alpha   90.00
_cell.angle_beta   90.00
_cell.angle_gamma   90.00
#
_symmetry.space_group_name_H-M   'P 1'
#
loop_
_entity.id
_entity.type
_entity.pdbx_description
1 polymer ?
#
loop_
_entity_poly.entity_id
_entity_poly.type
_entity_poly.pdbx_seq_one_letter_code
_entity_poly.pdbx_strand_id
1 'polypeptide(L)'
;MAHRELDWDALDTYFQLGYIPAPATPFREVRKLEPGHTAVWNRTRGLSTRQYWDLPRARTPTPRDVEAHVADWLDESVQAHLVSDVPVAAFLSGGLDSSAVVASWALASDAPRHAFTAKYFGSGAASADETDLARRLAAAYGVTLTEVDIHPDVRDLLEPITYALDEPHADESAVPTWLLSQAVGASYKVALTGIGGDELFAGYRRHIGFLMGEHYARLPRTVQRGVSALAHLLREPQGASLSVDRLKRFLRPGNGCAPDRFLGYLTRFPNPDRHALYAPALRDHVSGAAASGWFRDLYQRHGAPAGLSAALYLDYKTFLADDVLALSDRIAMAHALEIRVPLVDHELVERVFPLSDRVKIGLWRSKRLLKRALKGRLPEQHLRAPKRGFVGPTAAWLRHELRGMIEDELAPARLQRLGYFDPTVVRGLLDDHFSRRHNRAGILWALLCFSIWHRGYVETPPARPPVPEDSEYVPHAKAAR
;
A
#
# COMPACT_ATOMS: atom_id res chain seq x y z
N MET A 1 -26.34 -15.70 -12.29
CA MET A 1 -25.07 -14.96 -12.39
C MET A 1 -25.37 -13.54 -11.91
N ALA A 2 -24.57 -12.96 -11.02
CA ALA A 2 -24.72 -11.56 -10.64
C ALA A 2 -24.58 -10.68 -11.91
N HIS A 3 -25.39 -9.65 -12.03
CA HIS A 3 -25.22 -8.66 -13.07
C HIS A 3 -23.88 -7.95 -12.87
N ARG A 4 -23.09 -7.80 -13.94
CA ARG A 4 -21.78 -7.12 -13.89
C ARG A 4 -21.92 -5.62 -14.13
N GLU A 5 -22.95 -5.00 -13.54
CA GLU A 5 -23.11 -3.56 -13.59
C GLU A 5 -22.04 -2.90 -12.74
N LEU A 6 -21.29 -1.96 -13.35
CA LEU A 6 -20.20 -1.28 -12.68
C LEU A 6 -20.70 -0.30 -11.62
N ASP A 7 -20.03 -0.28 -10.47
CA ASP A 7 -20.21 0.71 -9.43
C ASP A 7 -19.21 1.87 -9.65
N TRP A 8 -19.70 2.95 -10.27
CA TRP A 8 -18.84 4.07 -10.63
C TRP A 8 -18.39 4.91 -9.44
N ASP A 9 -19.10 4.91 -8.32
CA ASP A 9 -18.65 5.54 -7.07
C ASP A 9 -17.49 4.75 -6.46
N ALA A 10 -17.53 3.42 -6.52
CA ALA A 10 -16.42 2.56 -6.12
C ALA A 10 -15.22 2.73 -7.04
N LEU A 11 -15.44 2.82 -8.36
CA LEU A 11 -14.37 3.05 -9.34
C LEU A 11 -13.79 4.47 -9.24
N ASP A 12 -14.58 5.50 -8.93
CA ASP A 12 -14.06 6.84 -8.62
C ASP A 12 -13.16 6.81 -7.38
N THR A 13 -13.56 6.03 -6.36
CA THR A 13 -12.73 5.80 -5.18
C THR A 13 -11.42 5.09 -5.53
N TYR A 14 -11.46 4.11 -6.46
CA TYR A 14 -10.24 3.48 -6.99
C TYR A 14 -9.32 4.50 -7.66
N PHE A 15 -9.82 5.36 -8.55
CA PHE A 15 -8.99 6.39 -9.18
C PHE A 15 -8.45 7.41 -8.17
N GLN A 16 -9.15 7.61 -7.07
CA GLN A 16 -8.68 8.47 -5.99
C GLN A 16 -7.57 7.82 -5.15
N LEU A 17 -7.74 6.56 -4.75
CA LEU A 17 -6.90 5.87 -3.76
C LEU A 17 -5.91 4.89 -4.38
N GLY A 18 -6.26 4.26 -5.51
CA GLY A 18 -5.54 3.17 -6.13
C GLY A 18 -6.11 1.78 -5.81
N TYR A 19 -7.11 1.70 -4.94
CA TYR A 19 -7.82 0.48 -4.53
C TYR A 19 -9.26 0.81 -4.16
N ILE A 20 -10.10 -0.21 -4.00
CA ILE A 20 -11.50 -0.06 -3.58
C ILE A 20 -11.65 -0.55 -2.14
N PRO A 21 -11.98 0.33 -1.17
CA PRO A 21 -12.18 -0.08 0.21
C PRO A 21 -13.44 -0.94 0.39
N ALA A 22 -13.38 -1.92 1.31
CA ALA A 22 -14.55 -2.67 1.75
C ALA A 22 -15.60 -1.72 2.39
N PRO A 23 -16.90 -1.99 2.20
CA PRO A 23 -17.51 -3.16 1.59
C PRO A 23 -17.72 -3.05 0.07
N ALA A 24 -17.28 -1.97 -0.58
CA ALA A 24 -17.49 -1.77 -2.00
C ALA A 24 -16.64 -2.73 -2.87
N THR A 25 -17.11 -2.99 -4.08
CA THR A 25 -16.38 -3.68 -5.16
C THR A 25 -16.59 -2.93 -6.46
N PRO A 26 -15.91 -3.28 -7.56
CA PRO A 26 -16.19 -2.69 -8.87
C PRO A 26 -17.62 -2.95 -9.38
N PHE A 27 -18.36 -3.86 -8.76
CA PHE A 27 -19.69 -4.30 -9.19
C PHE A 27 -20.75 -3.97 -8.16
N ARG A 28 -21.87 -3.38 -8.58
CA ARG A 28 -22.94 -2.91 -7.68
C ARG A 28 -23.55 -3.99 -6.79
N GLU A 29 -23.68 -5.20 -7.28
CA GLU A 29 -24.34 -6.30 -6.57
C GLU A 29 -23.37 -7.14 -5.73
N VAL A 30 -22.06 -6.88 -5.78
CA VAL A 30 -21.05 -7.63 -5.06
C VAL A 30 -20.48 -6.78 -3.93
N ARG A 31 -20.35 -7.36 -2.75
CA ARG A 31 -19.81 -6.69 -1.57
C ARG A 31 -18.67 -7.50 -0.95
N LYS A 32 -17.63 -6.81 -0.50
CA LYS A 32 -16.61 -7.38 0.37
C LYS A 32 -17.12 -7.46 1.80
N LEU A 33 -16.71 -8.49 2.55
CA LEU A 33 -16.90 -8.52 3.99
C LEU A 33 -15.90 -7.55 4.64
N GLU A 34 -16.38 -6.65 5.50
CA GLU A 34 -15.50 -5.70 6.19
C GLU A 34 -14.49 -6.42 7.11
N PRO A 35 -13.26 -5.88 7.28
CA PRO A 35 -12.27 -6.44 8.19
C PRO A 35 -12.78 -6.56 9.62
N GLY A 36 -12.49 -7.71 10.28
CA GLY A 36 -12.95 -8.01 11.63
C GLY A 36 -14.42 -8.39 11.75
N HIS A 37 -15.06 -8.81 10.64
CA HIS A 37 -16.45 -9.24 10.61
C HIS A 37 -16.60 -10.70 10.22
N THR A 38 -17.69 -11.31 10.71
CA THR A 38 -18.20 -12.61 10.24
C THR A 38 -19.50 -12.41 9.48
N ALA A 39 -19.76 -13.26 8.51
CA ALA A 39 -21.02 -13.32 7.78
C ALA A 39 -21.62 -14.70 7.90
N VAL A 40 -22.92 -14.76 8.25
CA VAL A 40 -23.68 -15.99 8.32
C VAL A 40 -24.90 -15.84 7.41
N TRP A 41 -25.00 -16.75 6.44
CA TRP A 41 -26.17 -16.84 5.60
C TRP A 41 -27.10 -17.95 6.07
N ASN A 42 -28.38 -17.65 6.15
CA ASN A 42 -29.42 -18.62 6.51
C ASN A 42 -30.60 -18.45 5.55
N ARG A 43 -31.14 -19.58 5.08
CA ARG A 43 -32.23 -19.58 4.09
C ARG A 43 -33.48 -18.82 4.55
N THR A 44 -33.75 -18.79 5.85
CA THR A 44 -34.95 -18.14 6.42
C THR A 44 -34.70 -16.67 6.79
N ARG A 45 -33.50 -16.36 7.27
CA ARG A 45 -33.14 -15.02 7.81
C ARG A 45 -32.29 -14.18 6.85
N GLY A 46 -31.83 -14.77 5.73
CA GLY A 46 -30.91 -14.12 4.81
C GLY A 46 -29.49 -14.01 5.36
N LEU A 47 -28.76 -13.01 4.89
CA LEU A 47 -27.39 -12.69 5.30
C LEU A 47 -27.40 -11.83 6.56
N SER A 48 -26.61 -12.20 7.57
CA SER A 48 -26.33 -11.39 8.75
C SER A 48 -24.81 -11.24 8.91
N THR A 49 -24.36 -10.05 9.24
CA THR A 49 -22.94 -9.73 9.52
C THR A 49 -22.78 -9.30 10.95
N ARG A 50 -21.65 -9.66 11.57
CA ARG A 50 -21.30 -9.29 12.93
C ARG A 50 -19.81 -8.93 13.00
N GLN A 51 -19.51 -7.77 13.59
CA GLN A 51 -18.13 -7.44 13.96
C GLN A 51 -17.71 -8.26 15.18
N TYR A 52 -16.62 -9.00 15.08
CA TYR A 52 -16.06 -9.79 16.18
C TYR A 52 -14.78 -9.17 16.73
N TRP A 53 -14.10 -8.33 15.96
CA TRP A 53 -12.86 -7.66 16.35
C TRP A 53 -12.80 -6.24 15.79
N ASP A 54 -12.21 -5.34 16.56
CA ASP A 54 -11.81 -4.00 16.12
C ASP A 54 -10.59 -3.54 16.90
N LEU A 55 -9.91 -2.51 16.43
CA LEU A 55 -8.78 -1.94 17.12
C LEU A 55 -9.22 -1.32 18.48
N PRO A 56 -8.37 -1.40 19.52
CA PRO A 56 -8.67 -0.82 20.83
C PRO A 56 -8.94 0.68 20.74
N ARG A 57 -10.05 1.12 21.31
CA ARG A 57 -10.45 2.55 21.34
C ARG A 57 -9.92 3.29 22.55
N ALA A 58 -9.83 2.57 23.68
CA ALA A 58 -9.35 3.15 24.94
C ALA A 58 -7.82 3.21 24.93
N ARG A 59 -7.26 4.31 25.41
CA ARG A 59 -5.82 4.44 25.63
C ARG A 59 -5.43 3.72 26.93
N THR A 60 -4.28 3.05 26.89
CA THR A 60 -3.68 2.44 28.09
C THR A 60 -2.53 3.29 28.59
N PRO A 61 -2.26 3.26 29.93
CA PRO A 61 -1.05 3.84 30.47
C PRO A 61 0.19 3.25 29.82
N THR A 62 1.13 4.11 29.45
CA THR A 62 2.39 3.65 28.86
C THR A 62 3.35 3.18 29.95
N PRO A 63 3.81 1.91 29.97
CA PRO A 63 4.80 1.43 30.93
C PRO A 63 6.10 2.24 30.85
N ARG A 64 6.88 2.26 31.96
CA ARG A 64 8.17 2.98 31.99
C ARG A 64 9.21 2.38 31.08
N ASP A 65 9.19 1.06 30.94
CA ASP A 65 10.08 0.21 30.12
C ASP A 65 9.40 -0.32 28.84
N VAL A 66 8.53 0.49 28.27
CA VAL A 66 7.71 0.12 27.10
C VAL A 66 8.54 -0.37 25.92
N GLU A 67 9.77 0.11 25.77
CA GLU A 67 10.68 -0.32 24.70
C GLU A 67 11.07 -1.79 24.84
N ALA A 68 11.34 -2.26 26.05
CA ALA A 68 11.65 -3.68 26.33
C ALA A 68 10.40 -4.54 26.08
N HIS A 69 9.25 -4.13 26.59
CA HIS A 69 7.99 -4.84 26.38
C HIS A 69 7.64 -4.98 24.88
N VAL A 70 7.82 -3.93 24.09
CA VAL A 70 7.54 -3.97 22.64
C VAL A 70 8.48 -4.96 21.94
N ALA A 71 9.73 -5.04 22.36
CA ALA A 71 10.67 -6.02 21.82
C ALA A 71 10.23 -7.47 22.14
N ASP A 72 9.81 -7.71 23.39
CA ASP A 72 9.32 -9.03 23.83
C ASP A 72 8.00 -9.40 23.12
N TRP A 73 7.04 -8.48 23.03
CA TRP A 73 5.78 -8.73 22.32
C TRP A 73 5.98 -9.02 20.82
N LEU A 74 6.99 -8.38 20.20
CA LEU A 74 7.35 -8.69 18.82
C LEU A 74 7.94 -10.10 18.72
N ASP A 75 8.80 -10.50 19.66
CA ASP A 75 9.37 -11.84 19.68
C ASP A 75 8.28 -12.91 19.89
N GLU A 76 7.32 -12.68 20.81
CA GLU A 76 6.15 -13.54 21.02
C GLU A 76 5.34 -13.69 19.74
N SER A 77 5.03 -12.57 19.07
CA SER A 77 4.28 -12.58 17.82
C SER A 77 5.03 -13.35 16.72
N VAL A 78 6.32 -13.08 16.51
CA VAL A 78 7.10 -13.80 15.50
C VAL A 78 7.14 -15.28 15.82
N GLN A 79 7.35 -15.66 17.08
CA GLN A 79 7.38 -17.06 17.51
C GLN A 79 6.04 -17.77 17.23
N ALA A 80 4.90 -17.13 17.48
CA ALA A 80 3.59 -17.66 17.15
C ALA A 80 3.41 -17.89 15.63
N HIS A 81 3.98 -17.03 14.82
CA HIS A 81 3.93 -17.14 13.34
C HIS A 81 4.94 -18.15 12.76
N LEU A 82 5.84 -18.70 13.57
CA LEU A 82 6.76 -19.78 13.15
C LEU A 82 6.15 -21.18 13.27
N VAL A 83 5.01 -21.33 13.92
CA VAL A 83 4.32 -22.63 14.03
C VAL A 83 3.89 -23.08 12.64
N SER A 84 4.54 -24.12 12.10
CA SER A 84 4.33 -24.59 10.73
C SER A 84 4.77 -26.04 10.58
N ASP A 85 4.06 -26.80 9.76
CA ASP A 85 4.43 -28.18 9.38
C ASP A 85 5.44 -28.21 8.22
N VAL A 86 5.76 -27.04 7.64
CA VAL A 86 6.67 -26.87 6.50
C VAL A 86 7.72 -25.81 6.81
N PRO A 87 8.87 -25.83 6.11
CA PRO A 87 9.89 -24.79 6.30
C PRO A 87 9.34 -23.39 6.02
N VAL A 88 9.73 -22.43 6.86
CA VAL A 88 9.35 -21.03 6.77
C VAL A 88 10.49 -20.22 6.14
N ALA A 89 10.16 -19.30 5.22
CA ALA A 89 11.07 -18.30 4.68
C ALA A 89 10.71 -16.89 5.19
N ALA A 90 11.45 -15.87 4.77
CA ALA A 90 11.09 -14.48 5.04
C ALA A 90 11.37 -13.56 3.84
N PHE A 91 10.59 -12.49 3.72
CA PHE A 91 10.91 -11.36 2.84
C PHE A 91 11.75 -10.35 3.64
N LEU A 92 12.92 -10.01 3.14
CA LEU A 92 13.86 -9.10 3.77
C LEU A 92 14.22 -7.95 2.83
N SER A 93 13.52 -6.83 2.92
CA SER A 93 13.82 -5.65 2.11
C SER A 93 15.03 -4.83 2.62
N GLY A 94 15.54 -5.13 3.82
CA GLY A 94 16.53 -4.28 4.51
C GLY A 94 15.90 -3.08 5.23
N GLY A 95 14.61 -2.82 5.06
CA GLY A 95 13.86 -1.84 5.83
C GLY A 95 13.67 -2.26 7.29
N LEU A 96 13.33 -1.28 8.15
CA LEU A 96 13.24 -1.50 9.61
C LEU A 96 12.29 -2.65 10.00
N ASP A 97 11.13 -2.76 9.34
CA ASP A 97 10.08 -3.72 9.71
C ASP A 97 10.46 -5.16 9.37
N SER A 98 10.89 -5.40 8.13
CA SER A 98 11.37 -6.72 7.72
C SER A 98 12.62 -7.14 8.51
N SER A 99 13.49 -6.17 8.82
CA SER A 99 14.66 -6.39 9.68
C SER A 99 14.26 -6.76 11.12
N ALA A 100 13.22 -6.14 11.66
CA ALA A 100 12.68 -6.45 12.98
C ALA A 100 12.17 -7.90 13.06
N VAL A 101 11.36 -8.30 12.07
CA VAL A 101 10.82 -9.66 11.99
C VAL A 101 11.92 -10.69 11.84
N VAL A 102 12.89 -10.48 10.94
CA VAL A 102 14.00 -11.44 10.74
C VAL A 102 14.93 -11.51 11.96
N ALA A 103 15.18 -10.41 12.65
CA ALA A 103 15.98 -10.39 13.87
C ALA A 103 15.28 -11.18 15.01
N SER A 104 13.98 -10.96 15.21
CA SER A 104 13.18 -11.73 16.18
C SER A 104 13.11 -13.21 15.81
N TRP A 105 12.96 -13.54 14.53
CA TRP A 105 13.01 -14.92 14.06
C TRP A 105 14.36 -15.59 14.37
N ALA A 106 15.45 -14.86 14.14
CA ALA A 106 16.80 -15.38 14.45
C ALA A 106 17.02 -15.66 15.93
N LEU A 107 16.32 -14.95 16.81
CA LEU A 107 16.37 -15.20 18.27
C LEU A 107 15.45 -16.36 18.71
N ALA A 108 14.37 -16.59 17.97
CA ALA A 108 13.35 -17.59 18.33
C ALA A 108 13.71 -19.03 17.91
N SER A 109 14.66 -19.23 16.99
CA SER A 109 14.95 -20.55 16.42
C SER A 109 16.38 -20.66 15.93
N ASP A 110 17.01 -21.81 16.19
CA ASP A 110 18.33 -22.18 15.66
C ASP A 110 18.26 -22.91 14.30
N ALA A 111 17.06 -23.17 13.80
CA ALA A 111 16.86 -23.80 12.49
C ALA A 111 17.46 -22.95 11.36
N PRO A 112 17.87 -23.57 10.24
CA PRO A 112 18.32 -22.81 9.07
C PRO A 112 17.28 -21.80 8.61
N ARG A 113 17.70 -20.56 8.42
CA ARG A 113 16.84 -19.44 8.04
C ARG A 113 17.18 -18.98 6.63
N HIS A 114 16.15 -18.81 5.80
CA HIS A 114 16.31 -18.35 4.44
C HIS A 114 15.42 -17.13 4.20
N ALA A 115 16.01 -16.04 3.74
CA ALA A 115 15.30 -14.82 3.39
C ALA A 115 15.52 -14.48 1.90
N PHE A 116 14.56 -13.76 1.34
CA PHE A 116 14.56 -13.32 -0.05
C PHE A 116 14.43 -11.79 -0.11
N THR A 117 15.16 -11.17 -1.03
CA THR A 117 15.12 -9.73 -1.27
C THR A 117 14.99 -9.41 -2.74
N ALA A 118 14.28 -8.32 -3.06
CA ALA A 118 14.17 -7.82 -4.42
C ALA A 118 15.41 -6.99 -4.79
N LYS A 119 15.99 -7.26 -5.96
CA LYS A 119 17.10 -6.52 -6.54
C LYS A 119 16.68 -5.94 -7.89
N TYR A 120 16.63 -4.63 -7.96
CA TYR A 120 16.12 -3.94 -9.13
C TYR A 120 17.21 -3.66 -10.16
N PHE A 121 16.84 -3.79 -11.44
CA PHE A 121 17.68 -3.48 -12.59
C PHE A 121 17.03 -2.43 -13.51
N GLY A 122 17.83 -1.78 -14.35
CA GLY A 122 17.35 -0.80 -15.32
C GLY A 122 17.20 0.61 -14.78
N SER A 123 16.49 1.43 -15.54
CA SER A 123 16.29 2.86 -15.23
C SER A 123 15.52 3.07 -13.96
N GLY A 124 16.08 3.82 -12.99
CA GLY A 124 15.45 4.09 -11.69
C GLY A 124 15.72 3.06 -10.60
N ALA A 125 16.40 1.94 -10.90
CA ALA A 125 16.71 0.86 -9.96
C ALA A 125 17.38 1.36 -8.66
N ALA A 126 18.36 2.24 -8.75
CA ALA A 126 19.10 2.77 -7.59
C ALA A 126 18.22 3.46 -6.54
N SER A 127 17.04 3.97 -6.91
CA SER A 127 16.11 4.61 -5.98
C SER A 127 15.27 3.60 -5.19
N ALA A 128 15.11 2.38 -5.71
CA ALA A 128 14.28 1.32 -5.13
C ALA A 128 15.12 0.24 -4.43
N ASP A 129 16.41 0.12 -4.76
CA ASP A 129 17.29 -0.94 -4.27
C ASP A 129 17.73 -0.68 -2.81
N GLU A 130 17.44 -1.65 -1.93
CA GLU A 130 17.87 -1.71 -0.52
C GLU A 130 18.67 -3.00 -0.22
N THR A 131 19.13 -3.71 -1.26
CA THR A 131 19.79 -5.02 -1.17
C THR A 131 21.01 -5.00 -0.21
N ASP A 132 21.78 -3.92 -0.18
CA ASP A 132 22.94 -3.81 0.72
C ASP A 132 22.57 -3.86 2.20
N LEU A 133 21.44 -3.26 2.59
CA LEU A 133 20.94 -3.36 3.96
C LEU A 133 20.47 -4.78 4.26
N ALA A 134 19.77 -5.43 3.33
CA ALA A 134 19.35 -6.82 3.48
C ALA A 134 20.53 -7.77 3.66
N ARG A 135 21.60 -7.66 2.85
CA ARG A 135 22.84 -8.45 2.99
C ARG A 135 23.49 -8.29 4.37
N ARG A 136 23.60 -7.04 4.84
CA ARG A 136 24.22 -6.76 6.15
C ARG A 136 23.45 -7.36 7.29
N LEU A 137 22.10 -7.30 7.24
CA LEU A 137 21.28 -7.94 8.26
C LEU A 137 21.39 -9.45 8.21
N ALA A 138 21.29 -10.03 7.03
CA ALA A 138 21.41 -11.47 6.83
C ALA A 138 22.73 -11.99 7.38
N ALA A 139 23.85 -11.32 7.08
CA ALA A 139 25.18 -11.65 7.61
C ALA A 139 25.25 -11.53 9.14
N ALA A 140 24.64 -10.48 9.73
CA ALA A 140 24.66 -10.26 11.17
C ALA A 140 23.90 -11.34 11.96
N TYR A 141 22.90 -11.98 11.36
CA TYR A 141 22.04 -12.97 11.99
C TYR A 141 22.22 -14.40 11.45
N GLY A 142 23.22 -14.64 10.58
CA GLY A 142 23.44 -15.97 9.99
C GLY A 142 22.26 -16.46 9.15
N VAL A 143 21.60 -15.56 8.42
CA VAL A 143 20.47 -15.86 7.54
C VAL A 143 20.98 -16.03 6.11
N THR A 144 20.64 -17.11 5.44
CA THR A 144 20.89 -17.28 4.00
C THR A 144 20.02 -16.29 3.23
N LEU A 145 20.60 -15.48 2.34
CA LEU A 145 19.88 -14.49 1.56
C LEU A 145 19.92 -14.85 0.07
N THR A 146 18.74 -14.93 -0.54
CA THR A 146 18.58 -15.02 -1.99
C THR A 146 18.12 -13.68 -2.54
N GLU A 147 18.85 -13.15 -3.52
CA GLU A 147 18.48 -11.96 -4.26
C GLU A 147 17.64 -12.36 -5.47
N VAL A 148 16.44 -11.80 -5.58
CA VAL A 148 15.55 -12.02 -6.72
C VAL A 148 15.67 -10.83 -7.66
N ASP A 149 16.19 -11.07 -8.85
CA ASP A 149 16.42 -10.05 -9.86
C ASP A 149 15.08 -9.58 -10.45
N ILE A 150 14.82 -8.27 -10.38
CA ILE A 150 13.64 -7.61 -10.93
C ILE A 150 14.06 -6.79 -12.14
N HIS A 151 13.76 -7.32 -13.32
CA HIS A 151 14.04 -6.66 -14.58
C HIS A 151 12.87 -5.78 -15.03
N PRO A 152 13.11 -4.74 -15.87
CA PRO A 152 12.08 -3.80 -16.26
C PRO A 152 11.05 -4.36 -17.27
N ASP A 153 11.28 -5.52 -17.87
CA ASP A 153 10.31 -6.16 -18.76
C ASP A 153 9.20 -6.85 -17.95
N VAL A 154 8.18 -6.05 -17.64
CA VAL A 154 7.06 -6.45 -16.76
C VAL A 154 5.73 -6.56 -17.51
N ARG A 155 5.77 -6.44 -18.85
CA ARG A 155 4.56 -6.41 -19.70
C ARG A 155 3.69 -7.65 -19.48
N ASP A 156 4.28 -8.82 -19.56
CA ASP A 156 3.56 -10.09 -19.50
C ASP A 156 3.07 -10.45 -18.08
N LEU A 157 3.52 -9.68 -17.06
CA LEU A 157 3.10 -9.88 -15.68
C LEU A 157 1.80 -9.16 -15.34
N LEU A 158 1.41 -8.11 -16.09
CA LEU A 158 0.29 -7.25 -15.69
C LEU A 158 -1.07 -7.95 -15.79
N GLU A 159 -1.29 -8.81 -16.79
CA GLU A 159 -2.53 -9.57 -16.91
C GLU A 159 -2.68 -10.64 -15.81
N PRO A 160 -1.69 -11.53 -15.55
CA PRO A 160 -1.75 -12.47 -14.44
C PRO A 160 -1.92 -11.81 -13.08
N ILE A 161 -1.21 -10.70 -12.83
CA ILE A 161 -1.34 -9.92 -11.59
C ILE A 161 -2.76 -9.38 -11.45
N THR A 162 -3.30 -8.74 -12.50
CA THR A 162 -4.64 -8.18 -12.48
C THR A 162 -5.70 -9.28 -12.29
N TYR A 163 -5.47 -10.45 -12.89
CA TYR A 163 -6.34 -11.60 -12.69
C TYR A 163 -6.32 -12.08 -11.22
N ALA A 164 -5.15 -12.21 -10.62
CA ALA A 164 -5.01 -12.64 -9.23
C ALA A 164 -5.65 -11.67 -8.24
N LEU A 165 -5.69 -10.38 -8.57
CA LEU A 165 -6.24 -9.34 -7.71
C LEU A 165 -7.78 -9.22 -7.76
N ASP A 166 -8.46 -9.80 -8.77
CA ASP A 166 -9.91 -9.81 -8.97
C ASP A 166 -10.56 -8.44 -9.24
N GLU A 167 -9.93 -7.36 -8.83
CA GLU A 167 -10.41 -5.98 -8.94
C GLU A 167 -9.32 -5.06 -9.48
N PRO A 168 -9.66 -3.88 -10.01
CA PRO A 168 -8.65 -2.93 -10.44
C PRO A 168 -7.86 -2.47 -9.22
N HIS A 169 -6.54 -2.59 -9.32
CA HIS A 169 -5.63 -2.28 -8.22
C HIS A 169 -4.39 -1.58 -8.76
N ALA A 170 -4.05 -0.41 -8.23
CA ALA A 170 -2.98 0.44 -8.75
C ALA A 170 -1.79 0.59 -7.80
N ASP A 171 -1.60 -0.33 -6.86
CA ASP A 171 -0.38 -0.33 -6.06
C ASP A 171 0.80 -0.86 -6.88
N GLU A 172 1.84 -0.04 -6.95
CA GLU A 172 3.04 -0.31 -7.73
C GLU A 172 3.91 -1.43 -7.13
N SER A 173 3.59 -1.87 -5.90
CA SER A 173 4.24 -3.02 -5.25
C SER A 173 3.78 -4.37 -5.78
N ALA A 174 2.72 -4.41 -6.59
CA ALA A 174 2.18 -5.65 -7.15
C ALA A 174 3.23 -6.44 -7.95
N VAL A 175 3.99 -5.77 -8.81
CA VAL A 175 5.02 -6.40 -9.64
C VAL A 175 6.15 -7.02 -8.81
N PRO A 176 6.85 -6.28 -7.92
CA PRO A 176 7.88 -6.90 -7.10
C PRO A 176 7.34 -7.96 -6.14
N THR A 177 6.10 -7.81 -5.64
CA THR A 177 5.46 -8.85 -4.82
C THR A 177 5.23 -10.12 -5.63
N TRP A 178 4.78 -10.02 -6.88
CA TRP A 178 4.60 -11.16 -7.78
C TRP A 178 5.89 -11.95 -7.97
N LEU A 179 6.95 -11.26 -8.38
CA LEU A 179 8.24 -11.90 -8.68
C LEU A 179 8.89 -12.53 -7.43
N LEU A 180 8.80 -11.85 -6.28
CA LEU A 180 9.27 -12.43 -5.02
C LEU A 180 8.43 -13.64 -4.62
N SER A 181 7.11 -13.55 -4.71
CA SER A 181 6.22 -14.66 -4.35
C SER A 181 6.43 -15.87 -5.25
N GLN A 182 6.67 -15.66 -6.54
CA GLN A 182 7.04 -16.71 -7.49
C GLN A 182 8.35 -17.41 -7.09
N ALA A 183 9.40 -16.62 -6.79
CA ALA A 183 10.70 -17.15 -6.41
C ALA A 183 10.65 -17.91 -5.07
N VAL A 184 9.93 -17.40 -4.08
CA VAL A 184 9.79 -18.06 -2.76
C VAL A 184 8.89 -19.28 -2.86
N GLY A 185 7.74 -19.18 -3.54
CA GLY A 185 6.75 -20.25 -3.71
C GLY A 185 7.28 -21.50 -4.41
N ALA A 186 8.37 -21.36 -5.19
CA ALA A 186 9.06 -22.48 -5.82
C ALA A 186 9.71 -23.43 -4.80
N SER A 187 10.09 -22.95 -3.60
CA SER A 187 10.80 -23.75 -2.59
C SER A 187 10.13 -23.75 -1.22
N TYR A 188 9.29 -22.77 -0.93
CA TYR A 188 8.63 -22.59 0.37
C TYR A 188 7.12 -22.43 0.19
N LYS A 189 6.37 -22.78 1.24
CA LYS A 189 4.91 -22.59 1.28
C LYS A 189 4.47 -21.53 2.28
N VAL A 190 5.39 -21.07 3.13
CA VAL A 190 5.15 -20.05 4.16
C VAL A 190 6.29 -19.06 4.17
N ALA A 191 5.97 -17.76 4.22
CA ALA A 191 6.96 -16.70 4.38
C ALA A 191 6.50 -15.61 5.36
N LEU A 192 7.44 -15.16 6.22
CA LEU A 192 7.24 -14.00 7.10
C LEU A 192 7.49 -12.70 6.34
N THR A 193 6.77 -11.64 6.70
CA THR A 193 6.99 -10.29 6.15
C THR A 193 6.87 -9.22 7.22
N GLY A 194 7.46 -8.05 6.95
CA GLY A 194 7.37 -6.87 7.80
C GLY A 194 6.15 -5.96 7.55
N ILE A 195 5.12 -6.43 6.85
CA ILE A 195 3.89 -5.68 6.60
C ILE A 195 3.21 -5.32 7.93
N GLY A 196 2.60 -4.13 8.02
CA GLY A 196 1.88 -3.63 9.19
C GLY A 196 2.71 -2.76 10.12
N GLY A 197 4.05 -2.78 9.99
CA GLY A 197 4.92 -2.00 10.86
C GLY A 197 4.77 -0.48 10.71
N ASP A 198 4.46 -0.02 9.51
CA ASP A 198 4.19 1.40 9.27
C ASP A 198 2.86 1.84 9.89
N GLU A 199 1.85 1.02 9.82
CA GLU A 199 0.50 1.28 10.35
C GLU A 199 0.49 1.22 11.88
N LEU A 200 1.15 0.24 12.49
CA LEU A 200 1.17 0.07 13.93
C LEU A 200 2.06 1.11 14.63
N PHE A 201 3.25 1.39 14.06
CA PHE A 201 4.27 2.24 14.66
C PHE A 201 4.38 3.63 14.04
N ALA A 202 3.38 4.08 13.27
CA ALA A 202 3.34 5.39 12.63
C ALA A 202 4.54 5.68 11.72
N GLY A 203 4.79 4.80 10.75
CA GLY A 203 5.94 4.88 9.85
C GLY A 203 5.78 5.84 8.69
N TYR A 204 4.56 6.08 8.21
CA TYR A 204 4.30 6.91 7.04
C TYR A 204 4.47 8.40 7.31
N ARG A 205 4.96 9.12 6.31
CA ARG A 205 5.04 10.59 6.36
C ARG A 205 3.69 11.26 6.49
N ARG A 206 2.62 10.62 5.99
CA ARG A 206 1.24 11.10 6.15
C ARG A 206 0.81 11.20 7.61
N HIS A 207 1.32 10.34 8.49
CA HIS A 207 1.04 10.41 9.93
C HIS A 207 1.61 11.67 10.56
N ILE A 208 2.85 12.04 10.21
CA ILE A 208 3.47 13.31 10.62
C ILE A 208 2.67 14.48 10.03
N GLY A 209 2.36 14.41 8.73
CA GLY A 209 1.55 15.42 8.05
C GLY A 209 0.19 15.62 8.69
N PHE A 210 -0.50 14.53 9.06
CA PHE A 210 -1.79 14.59 9.73
C PHE A 210 -1.70 15.29 11.09
N LEU A 211 -0.72 14.92 11.95
CA LEU A 211 -0.51 15.59 13.23
C LEU A 211 -0.17 17.07 13.08
N MET A 212 0.68 17.43 12.14
CA MET A 212 0.98 18.84 11.84
C MET A 212 -0.28 19.56 11.33
N GLY A 213 -1.09 18.92 10.49
CA GLY A 213 -2.37 19.43 10.02
C GLY A 213 -3.37 19.68 11.14
N GLU A 214 -3.42 18.82 12.15
CA GLU A 214 -4.23 19.02 13.36
C GLU A 214 -3.79 20.28 14.15
N HIS A 215 -2.48 20.50 14.28
CA HIS A 215 -1.97 21.70 14.93
C HIS A 215 -2.24 22.96 14.08
N TYR A 216 -2.03 22.87 12.76
CA TYR A 216 -2.32 23.93 11.81
C TYR A 216 -3.81 24.35 11.82
N ALA A 217 -4.73 23.37 11.87
CA ALA A 217 -6.17 23.61 11.92
C ALA A 217 -6.64 24.36 13.18
N ARG A 218 -5.84 24.34 14.26
CA ARG A 218 -6.11 25.08 15.50
C ARG A 218 -5.65 26.55 15.46
N LEU A 219 -4.87 26.93 14.43
CA LEU A 219 -4.43 28.31 14.26
C LEU A 219 -5.61 29.23 13.83
N PRO A 220 -5.58 30.53 14.14
CA PRO A 220 -6.55 31.48 13.64
C PRO A 220 -6.66 31.45 12.11
N ARG A 221 -7.89 31.58 11.58
CA ARG A 221 -8.15 31.51 10.12
C ARG A 221 -7.33 32.55 9.33
N THR A 222 -7.00 33.70 9.91
CA THR A 222 -6.12 34.73 9.29
C THR A 222 -4.72 34.22 9.04
N VAL A 223 -4.14 33.48 10.02
CA VAL A 223 -2.82 32.85 9.90
C VAL A 223 -2.87 31.72 8.84
N GLN A 224 -3.91 30.89 8.86
CA GLN A 224 -4.08 29.83 7.87
C GLN A 224 -4.17 30.39 6.43
N ARG A 225 -4.92 31.48 6.21
CA ARG A 225 -5.01 32.17 4.93
C ARG A 225 -3.67 32.73 4.49
N GLY A 226 -2.92 33.37 5.38
CA GLY A 226 -1.58 33.92 5.10
C GLY A 226 -0.59 32.83 4.69
N VAL A 227 -0.55 31.72 5.41
CA VAL A 227 0.32 30.58 5.08
C VAL A 227 -0.07 29.95 3.74
N SER A 228 -1.37 29.80 3.47
CA SER A 228 -1.88 29.26 2.21
C SER A 228 -1.53 30.18 1.03
N ALA A 229 -1.72 31.49 1.16
CA ALA A 229 -1.36 32.47 0.14
C ALA A 229 0.14 32.45 -0.17
N LEU A 230 0.99 32.39 0.87
CA LEU A 230 2.44 32.32 0.71
C LEU A 230 2.87 31.02 -0.02
N ALA A 231 2.22 29.90 0.29
CA ALA A 231 2.51 28.64 -0.38
C ALA A 231 2.12 28.61 -1.85
N HIS A 232 1.05 29.33 -2.24
CA HIS A 232 0.65 29.48 -3.64
C HIS A 232 1.64 30.35 -4.44
N LEU A 233 2.35 31.28 -3.79
CA LEU A 233 3.38 32.12 -4.42
C LEU A 233 4.69 31.34 -4.69
N LEU A 234 4.90 30.21 -4.01
CA LEU A 234 6.06 29.38 -4.27
C LEU A 234 5.92 28.69 -5.64
N ARG A 235 6.71 29.16 -6.62
CA ARG A 235 6.83 28.49 -7.93
C ARG A 235 7.38 27.06 -7.74
N GLU A 236 6.82 26.15 -8.52
CA GLU A 236 7.39 24.80 -8.64
C GLU A 236 8.74 24.91 -9.35
N PRO A 237 9.85 24.55 -8.73
CA PRO A 237 11.13 24.53 -9.43
C PRO A 237 11.06 23.48 -10.54
N GLN A 238 11.50 23.84 -11.72
CA GLN A 238 11.75 22.88 -12.80
C GLN A 238 12.91 21.96 -12.35
N GLY A 239 12.58 20.78 -11.90
CA GLY A 239 13.53 19.80 -11.33
C GLY A 239 13.29 19.57 -9.85
N ALA A 240 12.93 18.35 -9.59
CA ALA A 240 12.73 17.62 -8.32
C ALA A 240 13.11 18.31 -6.98
N SER A 241 12.54 19.46 -6.65
CA SER A 241 12.52 19.91 -5.27
C SER A 241 11.29 19.31 -4.57
N LEU A 242 11.49 18.12 -4.03
CA LEU A 242 10.50 17.36 -3.23
C LEU A 242 9.88 18.17 -2.07
N SER A 243 10.44 19.33 -1.73
CA SER A 243 10.04 20.15 -0.57
C SER A 243 8.82 21.03 -0.85
N VAL A 244 8.72 21.66 -2.02
CA VAL A 244 7.60 22.57 -2.36
C VAL A 244 6.34 21.77 -2.66
N ASP A 245 6.46 20.67 -3.39
CA ASP A 245 5.36 19.75 -3.67
C ASP A 245 4.80 19.14 -2.37
N ARG A 246 5.68 18.78 -1.44
CA ARG A 246 5.28 18.28 -0.11
C ARG A 246 4.57 19.34 0.71
N LEU A 247 5.05 20.57 0.69
CA LEU A 247 4.40 21.69 1.37
C LEU A 247 3.03 21.99 0.78
N LYS A 248 2.90 22.01 -0.54
CA LYS A 248 1.62 22.19 -1.22
C LYS A 248 0.65 21.03 -0.91
N ARG A 249 1.12 19.76 -0.94
CA ARG A 249 0.31 18.60 -0.52
C ARG A 249 -0.11 18.68 0.95
N PHE A 250 0.77 19.17 1.82
CA PHE A 250 0.45 19.39 3.23
C PHE A 250 -0.63 20.45 3.44
N LEU A 251 -0.59 21.54 2.66
CA LEU A 251 -1.53 22.66 2.80
C LEU A 251 -2.85 22.46 2.05
N ARG A 252 -2.89 21.62 1.00
CA ARG A 252 -4.12 21.31 0.25
C ARG A 252 -5.28 20.81 1.13
N PRO A 253 -5.06 19.87 2.09
CA PRO A 253 -6.12 19.39 2.96
C PRO A 253 -6.47 20.34 4.12
N GLY A 254 -5.84 21.50 4.23
CA GLY A 254 -5.83 22.32 5.47
C GLY A 254 -7.17 22.86 5.97
N ASN A 255 -8.21 22.87 5.14
CA ASN A 255 -9.52 23.47 5.48
C ASN A 255 -10.63 22.45 5.74
N GLY A 256 -10.38 21.14 5.62
CA GLY A 256 -11.36 20.08 5.84
C GLY A 256 -11.41 19.58 7.29
N CYS A 257 -12.42 18.75 7.61
CA CYS A 257 -12.43 17.98 8.85
C CYS A 257 -11.27 16.93 8.86
N ALA A 258 -10.98 16.34 10.03
CA ALA A 258 -9.87 15.42 10.19
C ALA A 258 -9.86 14.26 9.17
N PRO A 259 -10.97 13.53 8.93
CA PRO A 259 -11.00 12.46 7.93
C PRO A 259 -10.76 12.96 6.50
N ASP A 260 -11.26 14.14 6.12
CA ASP A 260 -11.01 14.70 4.79
C ASP A 260 -9.54 15.08 4.59
N ARG A 261 -8.88 15.60 5.65
CA ARG A 261 -7.44 15.86 5.61
C ARG A 261 -6.65 14.57 5.44
N PHE A 262 -7.04 13.51 6.16
CA PHE A 262 -6.37 12.22 6.04
C PHE A 262 -6.55 11.61 4.64
N LEU A 263 -7.77 11.62 4.13
CA LEU A 263 -8.07 11.22 2.75
C LEU A 263 -7.24 12.02 1.73
N GLY A 264 -7.06 13.31 1.95
CA GLY A 264 -6.23 14.16 1.09
C GLY A 264 -4.76 13.72 1.00
N TYR A 265 -4.21 13.11 2.06
CA TYR A 265 -2.85 12.52 2.03
C TYR A 265 -2.78 11.18 1.30
N LEU A 266 -3.88 10.43 1.26
CA LEU A 266 -3.99 9.17 0.52
C LEU A 266 -4.32 9.41 -0.96
N THR A 267 -4.96 10.52 -1.28
CA THR A 267 -5.43 10.84 -2.63
C THR A 267 -4.27 10.88 -3.62
N ARG A 268 -4.28 9.97 -4.59
CA ARG A 268 -3.33 9.91 -5.72
C ARG A 268 -3.71 10.89 -6.83
N PHE A 269 -5.02 10.99 -7.13
CA PHE A 269 -5.55 11.87 -8.16
C PHE A 269 -6.67 12.77 -7.60
N PRO A 270 -6.43 14.11 -7.49
CA PRO A 270 -7.37 15.06 -6.86
C PRO A 270 -8.69 15.18 -7.61
N ASN A 271 -9.77 15.54 -6.92
CA ASN A 271 -11.12 15.59 -7.47
C ASN A 271 -11.27 16.44 -8.74
N PRO A 272 -10.80 17.69 -8.84
CA PRO A 272 -11.00 18.47 -10.06
C PRO A 272 -10.40 17.79 -11.30
N ASP A 273 -9.18 17.27 -11.18
CA ASP A 273 -8.49 16.61 -12.29
C ASP A 273 -9.14 15.25 -12.60
N ARG A 274 -9.60 14.50 -11.57
CA ARG A 274 -10.27 13.22 -11.73
C ARG A 274 -11.63 13.37 -12.39
N HIS A 275 -12.40 14.38 -12.01
CA HIS A 275 -13.70 14.66 -12.63
C HIS A 275 -13.56 15.06 -14.09
N ALA A 276 -12.49 15.79 -14.44
CA ALA A 276 -12.19 16.13 -15.83
C ALA A 276 -11.81 14.91 -16.69
N LEU A 277 -11.30 13.83 -16.06
CA LEU A 277 -10.94 12.59 -16.74
C LEU A 277 -12.14 11.87 -17.34
N TYR A 278 -13.33 11.98 -16.71
CA TYR A 278 -14.52 11.25 -17.14
C TYR A 278 -15.17 11.85 -18.37
N ALA A 279 -15.68 10.99 -19.23
CA ALA A 279 -16.54 11.41 -20.34
C ALA A 279 -17.81 12.12 -19.81
N PRO A 280 -18.39 13.06 -20.55
CA PRO A 280 -19.57 13.82 -20.08
C PRO A 280 -20.71 12.92 -19.58
N ALA A 281 -21.02 11.85 -20.30
CA ALA A 281 -22.09 10.92 -19.92
C ALA A 281 -21.86 10.22 -18.57
N LEU A 282 -20.62 9.99 -18.18
CA LEU A 282 -20.28 9.36 -16.89
C LEU A 282 -20.15 10.39 -15.77
N ARG A 283 -19.70 11.59 -16.10
CA ARG A 283 -19.40 12.66 -15.14
C ARG A 283 -20.59 12.99 -14.23
N ASP A 284 -21.82 12.96 -14.79
CA ASP A 284 -23.04 13.27 -14.06
C ASP A 284 -23.50 12.11 -13.12
N HIS A 285 -22.93 10.92 -13.29
CA HIS A 285 -23.27 9.71 -12.51
C HIS A 285 -22.29 9.44 -11.37
N VAL A 286 -21.19 10.17 -11.31
CA VAL A 286 -20.15 10.00 -10.27
C VAL A 286 -20.30 11.11 -9.23
N SER A 287 -20.60 10.74 -8.00
CA SER A 287 -20.79 11.72 -6.92
C SER A 287 -19.51 12.51 -6.58
N GLY A 288 -18.34 11.94 -6.83
CA GLY A 288 -17.04 12.50 -6.48
C GLY A 288 -16.78 12.62 -4.97
N ALA A 289 -17.74 12.19 -4.14
CA ALA A 289 -17.74 12.33 -2.69
C ALA A 289 -17.79 10.99 -1.94
N ALA A 290 -17.90 9.86 -2.64
CA ALA A 290 -18.07 8.54 -2.03
C ALA A 290 -16.98 8.22 -1.01
N ALA A 291 -15.70 8.40 -1.39
CA ALA A 291 -14.57 8.19 -0.48
C ALA A 291 -14.63 9.11 0.76
N SER A 292 -14.99 10.39 0.60
CA SER A 292 -15.11 11.33 1.74
C SER A 292 -16.20 10.93 2.71
N GLY A 293 -17.36 10.52 2.21
CA GLY A 293 -18.47 10.02 3.04
C GLY A 293 -18.02 8.81 3.86
N TRP A 294 -17.45 7.81 3.19
CA TRP A 294 -17.00 6.60 3.83
C TRP A 294 -15.87 6.83 4.87
N PHE A 295 -14.87 7.68 4.59
CA PHE A 295 -13.83 8.04 5.54
C PHE A 295 -14.39 8.78 6.77
N ARG A 296 -15.40 9.63 6.61
CA ARG A 296 -16.07 10.31 7.73
C ARG A 296 -16.84 9.33 8.60
N ASP A 297 -17.57 8.39 8.01
CA ASP A 297 -18.31 7.37 8.74
C ASP A 297 -17.36 6.45 9.52
N LEU A 298 -16.24 6.05 8.89
CA LEU A 298 -15.22 5.24 9.54
C LEU A 298 -14.56 5.98 10.71
N TYR A 299 -14.25 7.27 10.52
CA TYR A 299 -13.71 8.13 11.57
C TYR A 299 -14.69 8.30 12.75
N GLN A 300 -15.98 8.45 12.46
CA GLN A 300 -17.01 8.52 13.50
C GLN A 300 -17.16 7.19 14.25
N ARG A 301 -17.11 6.06 13.55
CA ARG A 301 -17.13 4.73 14.16
C ARG A 301 -15.95 4.52 15.13
N HIS A 302 -14.79 5.06 14.83
CA HIS A 302 -13.65 5.02 15.75
C HIS A 302 -13.96 5.69 17.09
N GLY A 303 -14.68 6.81 17.09
CA GLY A 303 -15.17 7.49 18.30
C GLY A 303 -14.09 8.05 19.23
N ALA A 304 -12.81 7.99 18.85
CA ALA A 304 -11.71 8.55 19.63
C ALA A 304 -11.45 10.02 19.28
N PRO A 305 -10.87 10.81 20.21
CA PRO A 305 -10.42 12.16 19.91
C PRO A 305 -9.46 12.20 18.73
N ALA A 306 -9.47 13.30 17.98
CA ALA A 306 -8.51 13.54 16.90
C ALA A 306 -7.08 13.34 17.39
N GLY A 307 -6.22 12.77 16.52
CA GLY A 307 -4.84 12.50 16.86
C GLY A 307 -4.27 11.36 16.03
N LEU A 308 -3.08 10.90 16.36
CA LEU A 308 -2.39 9.85 15.63
C LEU A 308 -3.21 8.54 15.58
N SER A 309 -3.84 8.16 16.70
CA SER A 309 -4.63 6.92 16.76
C SER A 309 -5.77 6.90 15.74
N ALA A 310 -6.42 8.04 15.48
CA ALA A 310 -7.45 8.12 14.44
C ALA A 310 -6.86 7.93 13.03
N ALA A 311 -5.69 8.51 12.74
CA ALA A 311 -5.00 8.29 11.47
C ALA A 311 -4.58 6.83 11.28
N LEU A 312 -4.03 6.20 12.34
CA LEU A 312 -3.66 4.79 12.31
C LEU A 312 -4.88 3.88 12.15
N TYR A 313 -6.01 4.21 12.82
CA TYR A 313 -7.26 3.47 12.65
C TYR A 313 -7.75 3.50 11.21
N LEU A 314 -7.77 4.67 10.60
CA LEU A 314 -8.13 4.82 9.20
C LEU A 314 -7.21 3.99 8.30
N ASP A 315 -5.89 4.02 8.51
CA ASP A 315 -4.95 3.20 7.74
C ASP A 315 -5.22 1.70 7.92
N TYR A 316 -5.43 1.24 9.13
CA TYR A 316 -5.72 -0.18 9.41
C TYR A 316 -6.98 -0.68 8.72
N LYS A 317 -8.05 0.13 8.77
CA LYS A 317 -9.37 -0.25 8.23
C LYS A 317 -9.48 -0.05 6.72
N THR A 318 -8.50 0.59 6.09
CA THR A 318 -8.54 0.94 4.67
C THR A 318 -7.29 0.46 3.93
N PHE A 319 -6.23 1.25 3.98
CA PHE A 319 -4.99 1.03 3.24
C PHE A 319 -4.33 -0.31 3.60
N LEU A 320 -4.21 -0.64 4.89
CA LEU A 320 -3.62 -1.92 5.29
C LEU A 320 -4.48 -3.10 4.84
N ALA A 321 -5.79 -3.05 5.10
CA ALA A 321 -6.67 -4.18 4.82
C ALA A 321 -6.93 -4.39 3.32
N ASP A 322 -7.32 -3.31 2.62
CA ASP A 322 -7.84 -3.39 1.26
C ASP A 322 -6.80 -3.12 0.16
N ASP A 323 -5.65 -2.51 0.52
CA ASP A 323 -4.51 -2.34 -0.39
C ASP A 323 -3.43 -3.37 -0.07
N VAL A 324 -2.71 -3.21 1.04
CA VAL A 324 -1.46 -3.92 1.30
C VAL A 324 -1.67 -5.41 1.57
N LEU A 325 -2.59 -5.77 2.48
CA LEU A 325 -2.83 -7.18 2.84
C LEU A 325 -3.57 -7.92 1.71
N ALA A 326 -4.59 -7.30 1.11
CA ALA A 326 -5.33 -7.91 0.01
C ALA A 326 -4.43 -8.20 -1.20
N LEU A 327 -3.57 -7.24 -1.56
CA LEU A 327 -2.58 -7.41 -2.63
C LEU A 327 -1.60 -8.54 -2.30
N SER A 328 -1.00 -8.48 -1.12
CA SER A 328 0.05 -9.43 -0.73
C SER A 328 -0.48 -10.86 -0.66
N ASP A 329 -1.65 -11.05 -0.06
CA ASP A 329 -2.28 -12.37 0.06
C ASP A 329 -2.66 -12.95 -1.32
N ARG A 330 -3.40 -12.20 -2.13
CA ARG A 330 -3.87 -12.66 -3.44
C ARG A 330 -2.72 -13.00 -4.39
N ILE A 331 -1.70 -12.14 -4.43
CA ILE A 331 -0.52 -12.36 -5.28
C ILE A 331 0.29 -13.56 -4.78
N ALA A 332 0.55 -13.67 -3.48
CA ALA A 332 1.30 -14.80 -2.95
C ALA A 332 0.54 -16.12 -3.13
N MET A 333 -0.78 -16.11 -2.93
CA MET A 333 -1.62 -17.30 -3.15
C MET A 333 -1.68 -17.74 -4.61
N ALA A 334 -1.48 -16.83 -5.58
CA ALA A 334 -1.32 -17.22 -6.99
C ALA A 334 -0.06 -18.10 -7.21
N HIS A 335 0.91 -18.03 -6.29
CA HIS A 335 2.12 -18.88 -6.28
C HIS A 335 2.10 -19.94 -5.17
N ALA A 336 0.93 -20.24 -4.59
CA ALA A 336 0.73 -21.19 -3.50
C ALA A 336 1.66 -20.90 -2.30
N LEU A 337 1.84 -19.64 -1.95
CA LEU A 337 2.66 -19.14 -0.85
C LEU A 337 1.77 -18.41 0.17
N GLU A 338 1.77 -18.88 1.43
CA GLU A 338 1.14 -18.19 2.56
C GLU A 338 2.08 -17.11 3.11
N ILE A 339 1.65 -15.85 3.07
CA ILE A 339 2.38 -14.74 3.71
C ILE A 339 1.83 -14.53 5.11
N ARG A 340 2.72 -14.57 6.10
CA ARG A 340 2.42 -14.27 7.50
C ARG A 340 2.95 -12.90 7.90
N VAL A 341 2.15 -12.18 8.70
CA VAL A 341 2.35 -10.76 9.01
C VAL A 341 2.45 -10.50 10.52
N PRO A 342 3.56 -10.86 11.20
CA PRO A 342 3.66 -10.76 12.65
C PRO A 342 3.37 -9.37 13.21
N LEU A 343 3.65 -8.30 12.45
CA LEU A 343 3.39 -6.92 12.90
C LEU A 343 1.89 -6.52 12.84
N VAL A 344 1.03 -7.40 12.32
CA VAL A 344 -0.43 -7.24 12.31
C VAL A 344 -1.13 -8.23 13.26
N ASP A 345 -0.35 -9.03 13.98
CA ASP A 345 -0.87 -9.92 15.02
C ASP A 345 -1.79 -9.16 15.99
N HIS A 346 -2.99 -9.69 16.23
CA HIS A 346 -3.99 -9.00 17.04
C HIS A 346 -3.52 -8.76 18.48
N GLU A 347 -2.78 -9.68 19.10
CA GLU A 347 -2.26 -9.50 20.44
C GLU A 347 -1.21 -8.40 20.50
N LEU A 348 -0.29 -8.35 19.53
CA LEU A 348 0.67 -7.26 19.41
C LEU A 348 -0.04 -5.91 19.17
N VAL A 349 -1.02 -5.90 18.27
CA VAL A 349 -1.81 -4.71 17.96
C VAL A 349 -2.58 -4.20 19.18
N GLU A 350 -3.25 -5.09 19.91
CA GLU A 350 -4.03 -4.72 21.11
C GLU A 350 -3.15 -4.16 22.24
N ARG A 351 -1.89 -4.56 22.32
CA ARG A 351 -0.92 -4.03 23.28
C ARG A 351 -0.29 -2.71 22.82
N VAL A 352 0.04 -2.57 21.55
CA VAL A 352 0.78 -1.41 21.02
C VAL A 352 -0.14 -0.27 20.59
N PHE A 353 -1.29 -0.58 19.94
CA PHE A 353 -2.18 0.44 19.39
C PHE A 353 -2.71 1.44 20.43
N PRO A 354 -3.10 1.05 21.66
CA PRO A 354 -3.61 1.98 22.65
C PRO A 354 -2.54 2.83 23.35
N LEU A 355 -1.24 2.57 23.13
CA LEU A 355 -0.16 3.36 23.73
C LEU A 355 -0.19 4.82 23.25
N SER A 356 0.36 5.73 24.08
CA SER A 356 0.40 7.16 23.79
C SER A 356 1.05 7.48 22.44
N ASP A 357 0.47 8.41 21.68
CA ASP A 357 1.01 8.89 20.41
C ASP A 357 2.45 9.40 20.54
N ARG A 358 2.77 10.03 21.70
CA ARG A 358 4.10 10.61 21.96
C ARG A 358 5.24 9.59 22.00
N VAL A 359 4.96 8.34 22.34
CA VAL A 359 6.00 7.30 22.33
C VAL A 359 6.19 6.72 20.92
N LYS A 360 5.11 6.62 20.13
CA LYS A 360 5.14 6.03 18.78
C LYS A 360 5.85 6.91 17.77
N ILE A 361 5.60 8.23 17.82
CA ILE A 361 6.08 9.19 16.82
C ILE A 361 6.72 10.42 17.48
N GLY A 362 7.74 10.98 16.85
CA GLY A 362 8.31 12.27 17.20
C GLY A 362 8.00 13.31 16.13
N LEU A 363 8.24 14.60 16.41
CA LEU A 363 7.96 15.72 15.49
C LEU A 363 8.50 15.49 14.05
N TRP A 364 9.62 14.78 13.91
CA TRP A 364 10.28 14.49 12.63
C TRP A 364 10.79 13.05 12.53
N ARG A 365 10.40 12.18 13.48
CA ARG A 365 10.91 10.81 13.58
C ARG A 365 9.74 9.82 13.61
N SER A 366 9.52 9.13 12.51
CA SER A 366 8.60 8.01 12.43
C SER A 366 9.14 6.77 13.15
N LYS A 367 8.25 5.86 13.56
CA LYS A 367 8.58 4.57 14.23
C LYS A 367 9.48 4.73 15.45
N ARG A 368 9.31 5.81 16.22
CA ARG A 368 10.17 6.12 17.37
C ARG A 368 10.21 4.97 18.37
N LEU A 369 9.06 4.40 18.70
CA LEU A 369 8.93 3.30 19.66
C LEU A 369 9.65 2.05 19.13
N LEU A 370 9.37 1.61 17.92
CA LEU A 370 10.00 0.44 17.31
C LEU A 370 11.53 0.60 17.21
N LYS A 371 12.01 1.78 16.79
CA LYS A 371 13.45 2.06 16.72
C LYS A 371 14.14 1.97 18.08
N ARG A 372 13.47 2.38 19.14
CA ARG A 372 14.00 2.30 20.50
C ARG A 372 13.98 0.87 21.04
N ALA A 373 12.90 0.14 20.80
CA ALA A 373 12.76 -1.26 21.16
C ALA A 373 13.85 -2.15 20.52
N LEU A 374 14.25 -1.81 19.30
CA LEU A 374 15.25 -2.56 18.53
C LEU A 374 16.69 -2.04 18.68
N LYS A 375 16.89 -1.03 19.53
CA LYS A 375 18.25 -0.54 19.81
C LYS A 375 19.08 -1.64 20.49
N GLY A 376 20.27 -1.90 19.95
CA GLY A 376 21.13 -3.01 20.38
C GLY A 376 20.80 -4.38 19.74
N ARG A 377 19.59 -4.52 19.14
CA ARG A 377 19.22 -5.70 18.33
C ARG A 377 19.56 -5.49 16.85
N LEU A 378 19.22 -4.33 16.28
CA LEU A 378 19.56 -4.02 14.89
C LEU A 378 20.79 -3.12 14.77
N PRO A 379 21.59 -3.30 13.70
CA PRO A 379 22.69 -2.39 13.38
C PRO A 379 22.17 -0.95 13.23
N GLU A 380 22.95 0.03 13.70
CA GLU A 380 22.56 1.45 13.73
C GLU A 380 22.12 2.01 12.37
N GLN A 381 22.69 1.51 11.29
CA GLN A 381 22.34 1.90 9.93
C GLN A 381 20.88 1.56 9.57
N HIS A 382 20.33 0.42 10.06
CA HIS A 382 18.93 0.05 9.84
C HIS A 382 17.99 0.95 10.66
N LEU A 383 18.39 1.32 11.88
CA LEU A 383 17.63 2.25 12.73
C LEU A 383 17.58 3.67 12.14
N ARG A 384 18.62 4.08 11.40
CA ARG A 384 18.72 5.40 10.76
C ARG A 384 18.23 5.44 9.32
N ALA A 385 18.06 4.29 8.68
CA ALA A 385 17.63 4.23 7.29
C ALA A 385 16.34 5.02 7.05
N PRO A 386 16.26 5.81 5.98
CA PRO A 386 15.04 6.49 5.61
C PRO A 386 13.99 5.47 5.16
N LYS A 387 12.71 5.70 5.47
CA LYS A 387 11.64 4.88 4.91
C LYS A 387 11.62 5.00 3.40
N ARG A 388 11.73 3.86 2.72
CA ARG A 388 11.46 3.69 1.29
C ARG A 388 10.23 2.83 1.10
N GLY A 389 9.51 3.03 -0.01
CA GLY A 389 8.39 2.16 -0.39
C GLY A 389 8.93 0.93 -1.11
N PHE A 390 8.26 -0.19 -0.94
CA PHE A 390 8.51 -1.40 -1.72
C PHE A 390 7.77 -1.27 -3.05
N VAL A 391 8.27 -0.41 -3.94
CA VAL A 391 7.64 -0.08 -5.24
C VAL A 391 8.68 -0.11 -6.35
N GLY A 392 8.25 -0.55 -7.54
CA GLY A 392 9.08 -0.51 -8.73
C GLY A 392 9.23 0.91 -9.30
N PRO A 393 10.16 1.13 -10.24
CA PRO A 393 10.35 2.41 -10.91
C PRO A 393 9.29 2.66 -11.99
N THR A 394 8.01 2.61 -11.64
CA THR A 394 6.84 2.64 -12.54
C THR A 394 6.86 3.83 -13.51
N ALA A 395 7.32 5.00 -13.04
CA ALA A 395 7.44 6.16 -13.92
C ALA A 395 8.45 5.96 -15.06
N ALA A 396 9.48 5.15 -14.86
CA ALA A 396 10.42 4.78 -15.91
C ALA A 396 9.82 3.71 -16.82
N TRP A 397 9.22 2.66 -16.25
CA TRP A 397 8.56 1.60 -17.02
C TRP A 397 7.52 2.16 -18.00
N LEU A 398 6.64 3.06 -17.55
CA LEU A 398 5.63 3.69 -18.40
C LEU A 398 6.23 4.55 -19.54
N ARG A 399 7.44 5.11 -19.35
CA ARG A 399 8.11 5.88 -20.41
C ARG A 399 8.85 5.02 -21.42
N HIS A 400 9.22 3.81 -21.04
CA HIS A 400 10.10 2.94 -21.82
C HIS A 400 9.42 1.61 -22.15
N GLU A 401 9.47 0.65 -21.25
CA GLU A 401 9.11 -0.75 -21.49
C GLU A 401 7.60 -0.94 -21.71
N LEU A 402 6.77 -0.20 -20.96
CA LEU A 402 5.31 -0.26 -21.05
C LEU A 402 4.70 0.80 -21.99
N ARG A 403 5.54 1.59 -22.66
CA ARG A 403 5.04 2.70 -23.48
C ARG A 403 4.07 2.25 -24.56
N GLY A 404 4.42 1.26 -25.34
CA GLY A 404 3.54 0.73 -26.39
C GLY A 404 2.24 0.18 -25.81
N MET A 405 2.34 -0.58 -24.72
CA MET A 405 1.15 -1.16 -24.06
C MET A 405 0.17 -0.07 -23.59
N ILE A 406 0.66 0.96 -22.91
CA ILE A 406 -0.23 2.02 -22.43
C ILE A 406 -0.80 2.88 -23.56
N GLU A 407 -0.04 3.11 -24.64
CA GLU A 407 -0.55 3.81 -25.84
C GLU A 407 -1.65 3.00 -26.53
N ASP A 408 -1.54 1.66 -26.58
CA ASP A 408 -2.56 0.76 -27.14
C ASP A 408 -3.80 0.67 -26.24
N GLU A 409 -3.62 0.44 -24.92
CA GLU A 409 -4.72 0.32 -23.96
C GLU A 409 -5.50 1.62 -23.77
N LEU A 410 -4.85 2.77 -23.93
CA LEU A 410 -5.45 4.11 -23.83
C LEU A 410 -5.59 4.80 -25.19
N ALA A 411 -5.62 4.04 -26.29
CA ALA A 411 -5.83 4.58 -27.62
C ALA A 411 -7.18 5.32 -27.72
N PRO A 412 -7.25 6.47 -28.40
CA PRO A 412 -8.49 7.26 -28.51
C PRO A 412 -9.70 6.47 -29.00
N ALA A 413 -9.50 5.57 -29.98
CA ALA A 413 -10.57 4.72 -30.51
C ALA A 413 -11.10 3.73 -29.45
N ARG A 414 -10.24 3.18 -28.60
CA ARG A 414 -10.65 2.31 -27.49
C ARG A 414 -11.41 3.11 -26.42
N LEU A 415 -10.88 4.27 -26.01
CA LEU A 415 -11.53 5.13 -25.02
C LEU A 415 -12.92 5.62 -25.49
N GLN A 416 -13.06 5.98 -26.76
CA GLN A 416 -14.35 6.34 -27.35
C GLN A 416 -15.33 5.17 -27.35
N ARG A 417 -14.89 3.96 -27.67
CA ARG A 417 -15.73 2.75 -27.66
C ARG A 417 -16.21 2.43 -26.25
N LEU A 418 -15.35 2.58 -25.24
CA LEU A 418 -15.69 2.34 -23.83
C LEU A 418 -16.62 3.44 -23.28
N GLY A 419 -16.48 4.69 -23.71
CA GLY A 419 -17.33 5.81 -23.33
C GLY A 419 -17.15 6.32 -21.90
N TYR A 420 -16.11 5.89 -21.19
CA TYR A 420 -15.89 6.21 -19.76
C TYR A 420 -15.00 7.45 -19.56
N PHE A 421 -13.98 7.60 -20.39
CA PHE A 421 -12.96 8.62 -20.22
C PHE A 421 -12.92 9.58 -21.42
N ASP A 422 -12.53 10.83 -21.16
CA ASP A 422 -12.29 11.82 -22.20
C ASP A 422 -10.94 11.55 -22.89
N PRO A 423 -10.93 11.16 -24.18
CA PRO A 423 -9.70 10.84 -24.89
C PRO A 423 -8.71 12.01 -24.96
N THR A 424 -9.21 13.25 -24.96
CA THR A 424 -8.38 14.48 -25.04
C THR A 424 -7.62 14.68 -23.74
N VAL A 425 -8.31 14.49 -22.61
CA VAL A 425 -7.69 14.59 -21.28
C VAL A 425 -6.64 13.48 -21.08
N VAL A 426 -6.99 12.23 -21.43
CA VAL A 426 -6.05 11.10 -21.34
C VAL A 426 -4.82 11.33 -22.20
N ARG A 427 -4.99 11.83 -23.43
CA ARG A 427 -3.87 12.17 -24.32
C ARG A 427 -2.98 13.24 -23.69
N GLY A 428 -3.54 14.28 -23.09
CA GLY A 428 -2.78 15.30 -22.37
C GLY A 428 -1.95 14.75 -21.22
N LEU A 429 -2.48 13.76 -20.47
CA LEU A 429 -1.75 13.07 -19.40
C LEU A 429 -0.56 12.26 -19.94
N LEU A 430 -0.74 11.55 -21.06
CA LEU A 430 0.32 10.80 -21.72
C LEU A 430 1.43 11.74 -22.23
N ASP A 431 1.05 12.82 -22.92
CA ASP A 431 1.99 13.81 -23.47
C ASP A 431 2.80 14.51 -22.35
N ASP A 432 2.16 14.88 -21.25
CA ASP A 432 2.82 15.44 -20.07
C ASP A 432 3.87 14.48 -19.48
N HIS A 433 3.49 13.19 -19.36
CA HIS A 433 4.35 12.18 -18.76
C HIS A 433 5.54 11.85 -19.66
N PHE A 434 5.32 11.61 -20.94
CA PHE A 434 6.37 11.23 -21.90
C PHE A 434 7.33 12.38 -22.19
N SER A 435 6.83 13.64 -22.27
CA SER A 435 7.67 14.82 -22.41
C SER A 435 8.39 15.21 -21.11
N ARG A 436 8.17 14.51 -19.98
CA ARG A 436 8.69 14.82 -18.65
C ARG A 436 8.28 16.19 -18.10
N ARG A 437 7.27 16.84 -18.69
CA ARG A 437 6.72 18.11 -18.18
C ARG A 437 6.13 17.92 -16.78
N HIS A 438 5.34 16.86 -16.60
CA HIS A 438 4.80 16.47 -15.31
C HIS A 438 4.93 14.96 -15.13
N ASN A 439 5.12 14.50 -13.88
CA ASN A 439 5.05 13.09 -13.58
C ASN A 439 3.59 12.68 -13.37
N ARG A 440 3.01 12.02 -14.38
CA ARG A 440 1.64 11.49 -14.35
C ARG A 440 1.58 9.98 -14.10
N ALA A 441 2.68 9.37 -13.64
CA ALA A 441 2.77 7.91 -13.51
C ALA A 441 1.63 7.31 -12.69
N GLY A 442 1.27 7.88 -11.55
CA GLY A 442 0.25 7.29 -10.67
C GLY A 442 -1.12 7.16 -11.32
N ILE A 443 -1.60 8.20 -12.07
CA ILE A 443 -2.89 8.11 -12.76
C ILE A 443 -2.82 7.26 -14.03
N LEU A 444 -1.72 7.33 -14.76
CA LEU A 444 -1.52 6.51 -15.96
C LEU A 444 -1.42 5.03 -15.62
N TRP A 445 -0.76 4.69 -14.50
CA TRP A 445 -0.72 3.33 -13.97
C TRP A 445 -2.12 2.84 -13.58
N ALA A 446 -2.90 3.68 -12.88
CA ALA A 446 -4.27 3.34 -12.52
C ALA A 446 -5.17 3.13 -13.74
N LEU A 447 -5.04 3.96 -14.78
CA LEU A 447 -5.77 3.79 -16.02
C LEU A 447 -5.36 2.50 -16.76
N LEU A 448 -4.07 2.16 -16.77
CA LEU A 448 -3.57 0.93 -17.38
C LEU A 448 -4.12 -0.31 -16.63
N CYS A 449 -4.00 -0.35 -15.31
CA CYS A 449 -4.53 -1.43 -14.49
C CYS A 449 -6.05 -1.57 -14.64
N PHE A 450 -6.78 -0.45 -14.67
CA PHE A 450 -8.22 -0.46 -14.94
C PHE A 450 -8.54 -1.02 -16.33
N SER A 451 -7.82 -0.61 -17.37
CA SER A 451 -8.06 -1.06 -18.75
C SER A 451 -7.85 -2.58 -18.89
N ILE A 452 -6.76 -3.10 -18.31
CA ILE A 452 -6.45 -4.53 -18.30
C ILE A 452 -7.55 -5.30 -17.55
N TRP A 453 -7.90 -4.84 -16.35
CA TRP A 453 -8.97 -5.45 -15.55
C TRP A 453 -10.31 -5.43 -16.28
N HIS A 454 -10.69 -4.29 -16.86
CA HIS A 454 -11.95 -4.15 -17.58
C HIS A 454 -12.03 -5.11 -18.77
N ARG A 455 -10.94 -5.24 -19.53
CA ARG A 455 -10.87 -6.20 -20.63
C ARG A 455 -11.06 -7.64 -20.15
N GLY A 456 -10.40 -8.03 -19.06
CA GLY A 456 -10.43 -9.39 -18.53
C GLY A 456 -11.75 -9.76 -17.82
N TYR A 457 -12.38 -8.80 -17.15
CA TYR A 457 -13.55 -9.09 -16.30
C TYR A 457 -14.88 -8.58 -16.83
N VAL A 458 -14.88 -7.59 -17.70
CA VAL A 458 -16.12 -6.97 -18.22
C VAL A 458 -16.32 -7.28 -19.70
N GLU A 459 -15.31 -7.05 -20.55
CA GLU A 459 -15.43 -7.28 -21.99
C GLU A 459 -15.36 -8.78 -22.33
N THR A 460 -14.42 -9.51 -21.72
CA THR A 460 -14.23 -10.94 -21.96
C THR A 460 -14.18 -11.66 -20.63
N PRO A 461 -15.32 -12.15 -20.11
CA PRO A 461 -15.30 -12.90 -18.86
C PRO A 461 -14.36 -14.11 -18.96
N PRO A 462 -13.37 -14.25 -18.08
CA PRO A 462 -12.38 -15.30 -18.19
C PRO A 462 -13.00 -16.69 -18.05
N ALA A 463 -12.72 -17.55 -19.00
CA ALA A 463 -12.98 -18.98 -18.85
C ALA A 463 -11.98 -19.64 -17.89
N ARG A 464 -10.76 -19.13 -17.81
CA ARG A 464 -9.66 -19.52 -16.89
C ARG A 464 -8.53 -18.48 -16.99
N PRO A 465 -7.71 -18.29 -15.93
CA PRO A 465 -6.54 -17.43 -16.05
C PRO A 465 -5.62 -17.95 -17.16
N PRO A 466 -4.97 -17.07 -17.91
CA PRO A 466 -3.78 -17.45 -18.61
C PRO A 466 -2.72 -17.81 -17.55
N VAL A 467 -2.58 -19.08 -17.26
CA VAL A 467 -1.38 -19.57 -16.58
C VAL A 467 -0.28 -19.36 -17.62
N PRO A 468 0.80 -18.64 -17.32
CA PRO A 468 1.95 -18.64 -18.20
C PRO A 468 2.40 -20.11 -18.33
N GLU A 469 2.11 -20.75 -19.45
CA GLU A 469 2.76 -22.00 -19.80
C GLU A 469 4.24 -21.65 -19.91
N ASP A 470 5.01 -22.11 -18.92
CA ASP A 470 6.48 -22.03 -18.90
C ASP A 470 7.02 -20.69 -19.42
N SER A 471 6.79 -19.59 -18.68
CA SER A 471 7.62 -18.44 -18.89
C SER A 471 9.06 -18.89 -18.58
N GLU A 472 9.95 -18.88 -19.56
CA GLU A 472 11.38 -19.15 -19.41
C GLU A 472 12.08 -18.17 -18.43
N TYR A 473 11.29 -17.38 -17.72
CA TYR A 473 11.75 -16.54 -16.61
C TYR A 473 12.05 -17.45 -15.41
N VAL A 474 13.18 -18.11 -15.48
CA VAL A 474 13.82 -18.71 -14.31
C VAL A 474 14.50 -17.56 -13.56
N PRO A 475 14.03 -17.16 -12.36
CA PRO A 475 14.76 -16.20 -11.55
C PRO A 475 16.16 -16.76 -11.33
N HIS A 476 17.19 -16.09 -11.82
CA HIS A 476 18.56 -16.43 -11.50
C HIS A 476 18.80 -16.13 -10.02
N ALA A 477 18.37 -17.07 -9.15
CA ALA A 477 18.66 -17.03 -7.73
C ALA A 477 20.15 -17.34 -7.54
N LYS A 478 20.96 -16.32 -7.32
CA LYS A 478 22.34 -16.50 -6.85
C LYS A 478 22.33 -16.49 -5.33
N ALA A 479 22.59 -17.65 -4.71
CA ALA A 479 22.95 -17.69 -3.30
C ALA A 479 24.22 -16.84 -3.11
N ALA A 480 24.15 -15.78 -2.34
CA ALA A 480 25.33 -15.04 -1.92
C ALA A 480 26.16 -15.97 -1.02
N ARG A 481 27.38 -16.29 -1.45
CA ARG A 481 28.38 -17.02 -0.66
C ARG A 481 29.00 -16.11 0.41
#